data_032ba9f2a9dda31f97b8d5d1d94c49e8
#
_entry.id   032ba9f2a9dda31f97b8d5d1d94c49e8
#
_cell.length_a   1.000
_cell.length_b   1.000
_cell.length_c   1.000
_cell.angle_alpha   90.00
_cell.angle_beta   90.00
_cell.angle_gamma   90.00
#
_symmetry.space_group_name_H-M   'P 1'
#
loop_
_entity.id
_entity.type
_entity.pdbx_description
1 polymer ?
#
loop_
_entity_poly.entity_id
_entity_poly.type
_entity_poly.pdbx_seq_one_letter_code
_entity_poly.pdbx_strand_id
1 'polypeptide(L)'
;MSLAQITEKIRNDAQKEADEILAKAKAQAEALTSRADRECAEIQAGFDDRFGAERPEIMKRREIVANIDVSKMMLSAKRELIEDVYRGALEKMKALPKDEYLAFCTNLLDGAVSTKDEQVVVGEDEKYIDGAWLDSYNAAHGTKLAFADEHAEISGGFILRRGRISVNCSWEMLLKVSQEKQESDVVKRLFPSA
;
A
#
# COMPACT_ATOMS: atom_id res chain seq x y z
N MET A 1 -62.66 84.11 -2.22
CA MET A 1 -61.70 83.31 -1.39
C MET A 1 -60.66 84.28 -0.85
N SER A 2 -60.41 84.27 0.46
CA SER A 2 -59.36 85.10 1.02
C SER A 2 -57.97 84.53 0.73
N LEU A 3 -56.94 85.39 0.71
CA LEU A 3 -55.54 84.98 0.45
C LEU A 3 -55.11 83.90 1.43
N ALA A 4 -55.57 83.93 2.69
CA ALA A 4 -55.29 82.89 3.72
C ALA A 4 -55.86 81.52 3.35
N GLN A 5 -57.07 81.45 2.76
CA GLN A 5 -57.65 80.17 2.31
C GLN A 5 -56.91 79.55 1.13
N ILE A 6 -56.34 80.39 0.27
CA ILE A 6 -55.53 79.88 -0.86
C ILE A 6 -54.20 79.35 -0.37
N THR A 7 -53.53 80.05 0.56
CA THR A 7 -52.27 79.60 1.16
C THR A 7 -52.42 78.29 1.97
N GLU A 8 -53.51 78.18 2.71
CA GLU A 8 -53.84 76.99 3.48
C GLU A 8 -54.13 75.78 2.57
N LYS A 9 -54.84 75.96 1.46
CA LYS A 9 -55.09 74.95 0.47
C LYS A 9 -53.79 74.47 -0.18
N ILE A 10 -52.91 75.39 -0.61
CA ILE A 10 -51.61 75.05 -1.19
C ILE A 10 -50.79 74.27 -0.19
N ARG A 11 -50.78 74.64 1.07
CA ARG A 11 -50.01 73.88 2.11
C ARG A 11 -50.57 72.47 2.33
N ASN A 12 -51.94 72.38 2.38
CA ASN A 12 -52.55 71.03 2.53
C ASN A 12 -52.36 70.17 1.31
N ASP A 13 -52.42 70.70 0.08
CA ASP A 13 -52.16 69.96 -1.13
C ASP A 13 -50.69 69.50 -1.20
N ALA A 14 -49.72 70.37 -0.84
CA ALA A 14 -48.32 70.06 -0.75
C ALA A 14 -48.04 69.01 0.31
N GLN A 15 -48.68 69.07 1.49
CA GLN A 15 -48.55 68.07 2.55
C GLN A 15 -49.07 66.69 2.05
N LYS A 16 -50.23 66.67 1.40
CA LYS A 16 -50.83 65.47 0.85
C LYS A 16 -49.92 64.80 -0.21
N GLU A 17 -49.36 65.64 -1.10
CA GLU A 17 -48.42 65.14 -2.11
C GLU A 17 -47.11 64.54 -1.47
N ALA A 18 -46.61 65.25 -0.43
CA ALA A 18 -45.47 64.75 0.33
C ALA A 18 -45.77 63.43 1.03
N ASP A 19 -46.96 63.29 1.66
CA ASP A 19 -47.38 62.04 2.30
C ASP A 19 -47.55 60.87 1.28
N GLU A 20 -48.11 61.18 0.11
CA GLU A 20 -48.24 60.20 -0.98
C GLU A 20 -46.89 59.74 -1.50
N ILE A 21 -45.92 60.65 -1.65
CA ILE A 21 -44.54 60.27 -2.07
C ILE A 21 -43.86 59.38 -1.02
N LEU A 22 -43.99 59.79 0.26
CA LEU A 22 -43.45 59.01 1.38
C LEU A 22 -44.09 57.63 1.49
N ALA A 23 -45.42 57.55 1.31
CA ALA A 23 -46.11 56.24 1.32
C ALA A 23 -45.65 55.33 0.17
N LYS A 24 -45.53 55.90 -1.05
CA LYS A 24 -44.99 55.14 -2.20
C LYS A 24 -43.54 54.67 -1.99
N ALA A 25 -42.70 55.57 -1.45
CA ALA A 25 -41.30 55.21 -1.16
C ALA A 25 -41.20 54.11 -0.11
N LYS A 26 -41.99 54.17 0.96
CA LYS A 26 -42.07 53.12 1.97
C LYS A 26 -42.54 51.78 1.38
N ALA A 27 -43.64 51.83 0.62
CA ALA A 27 -44.12 50.58 -0.03
C ALA A 27 -43.12 49.96 -1.00
N GLN A 28 -42.38 50.81 -1.73
CA GLN A 28 -41.31 50.30 -2.60
C GLN A 28 -40.14 49.70 -1.80
N ALA A 29 -39.72 50.32 -0.71
CA ALA A 29 -38.71 49.83 0.18
C ALA A 29 -39.09 48.46 0.83
N GLU A 30 -40.33 48.38 1.33
CA GLU A 30 -40.88 47.14 1.89
C GLU A 30 -40.95 46.00 0.85
N ALA A 31 -41.41 46.35 -0.38
CA ALA A 31 -41.46 45.36 -1.48
C ALA A 31 -40.08 44.89 -1.87
N LEU A 32 -39.06 45.78 -1.89
CA LEU A 32 -37.67 45.41 -2.19
C LEU A 32 -37.07 44.51 -1.10
N THR A 33 -37.26 44.90 0.18
CA THR A 33 -36.81 44.08 1.32
C THR A 33 -37.46 42.69 1.32
N SER A 34 -38.78 42.65 1.15
CA SER A 34 -39.54 41.39 1.09
C SER A 34 -39.11 40.49 -0.09
N ARG A 35 -38.70 41.07 -1.21
CA ARG A 35 -38.14 40.35 -2.34
C ARG A 35 -36.76 39.80 -2.00
N ALA A 36 -35.88 40.61 -1.44
CA ALA A 36 -34.54 40.18 -1.03
C ALA A 36 -34.62 39.07 0.01
N ASP A 37 -35.49 39.16 1.00
CA ASP A 37 -35.70 38.12 2.01
C ASP A 37 -36.14 36.79 1.38
N ARG A 38 -37.04 36.83 0.39
CA ARG A 38 -37.47 35.64 -0.33
C ARG A 38 -36.34 35.04 -1.14
N GLU A 39 -35.58 35.84 -1.87
CA GLU A 39 -34.43 35.38 -2.64
C GLU A 39 -33.37 34.75 -1.72
N CYS A 40 -33.10 35.34 -0.56
CA CYS A 40 -32.21 34.77 0.45
C CYS A 40 -32.72 33.40 0.98
N ALA A 41 -34.03 33.33 1.28
CA ALA A 41 -34.61 32.07 1.76
C ALA A 41 -34.57 30.95 0.70
N GLU A 42 -34.82 31.27 -0.57
CA GLU A 42 -34.71 30.32 -1.68
C GLU A 42 -33.26 29.81 -1.88
N ILE A 43 -32.28 30.73 -1.81
CA ILE A 43 -30.88 30.40 -1.88
C ILE A 43 -30.48 29.47 -0.72
N GLN A 44 -30.87 29.82 0.51
CA GLN A 44 -30.61 29.02 1.70
C GLN A 44 -31.21 27.61 1.57
N ALA A 45 -32.46 27.50 1.19
CA ALA A 45 -33.14 26.22 0.99
C ALA A 45 -32.41 25.37 -0.07
N GLY A 46 -32.03 26.00 -1.19
CA GLY A 46 -31.26 25.30 -2.24
C GLY A 46 -29.88 24.76 -1.77
N PHE A 47 -29.20 25.52 -0.89
CA PHE A 47 -27.96 25.04 -0.26
C PHE A 47 -28.20 23.90 0.74
N ASP A 48 -29.26 24.01 1.55
CA ASP A 48 -29.60 22.99 2.55
C ASP A 48 -29.99 21.67 1.87
N ASP A 49 -30.76 21.71 0.79
CA ASP A 49 -31.12 20.54 -0.02
C ASP A 49 -29.89 19.89 -0.63
N ARG A 50 -29.00 20.65 -1.26
CA ARG A 50 -27.76 20.15 -1.84
C ARG A 50 -26.84 19.55 -0.78
N PHE A 51 -26.66 20.23 0.33
CA PHE A 51 -25.84 19.74 1.43
C PHE A 51 -26.42 18.47 2.05
N GLY A 52 -27.76 18.41 2.19
CA GLY A 52 -28.45 17.21 2.64
C GLY A 52 -28.22 15.99 1.73
N ALA A 53 -28.19 16.22 0.42
CA ALA A 53 -27.92 15.16 -0.56
C ALA A 53 -26.44 14.76 -0.65
N GLU A 54 -25.54 15.75 -0.66
CA GLU A 54 -24.09 15.50 -0.86
C GLU A 54 -23.38 14.96 0.39
N ARG A 55 -23.80 15.38 1.59
CA ARG A 55 -23.18 14.96 2.85
C ARG A 55 -23.11 13.45 3.04
N PRO A 56 -24.20 12.67 2.90
CA PRO A 56 -24.13 11.21 3.06
C PRO A 56 -23.21 10.54 2.03
N GLU A 57 -23.17 11.06 0.80
CA GLU A 57 -22.29 10.54 -0.24
C GLU A 57 -20.80 10.80 0.07
N ILE A 58 -20.48 11.98 0.59
CA ILE A 58 -19.11 12.31 1.03
C ILE A 58 -18.71 11.43 2.21
N MET A 59 -19.58 11.27 3.20
CA MET A 59 -19.30 10.41 4.38
C MET A 59 -19.07 8.98 3.97
N LYS A 60 -19.94 8.41 3.12
CA LYS A 60 -19.79 7.05 2.60
C LYS A 60 -18.49 6.84 1.84
N ARG A 61 -18.09 7.79 0.99
CA ARG A 61 -16.79 7.74 0.30
C ARG A 61 -15.61 7.75 1.27
N ARG A 62 -15.67 8.59 2.31
CA ARG A 62 -14.63 8.65 3.34
C ARG A 62 -14.51 7.36 4.14
N GLU A 63 -15.64 6.77 4.48
CA GLU A 63 -15.68 5.47 5.16
C GLU A 63 -15.06 4.35 4.31
N ILE A 64 -15.41 4.29 3.02
CA ILE A 64 -14.83 3.32 2.09
C ILE A 64 -13.30 3.49 2.01
N VAL A 65 -12.80 4.72 1.86
CA VAL A 65 -11.36 5.00 1.81
C VAL A 65 -10.68 4.57 3.11
N ALA A 66 -11.25 4.91 4.26
CA ALA A 66 -10.70 4.51 5.56
C ALA A 66 -10.64 2.98 5.70
N ASN A 67 -11.67 2.26 5.30
CA ASN A 67 -11.69 0.79 5.33
C ASN A 67 -10.64 0.17 4.39
N ILE A 68 -10.42 0.77 3.21
CA ILE A 68 -9.36 0.35 2.29
C ILE A 68 -7.98 0.56 2.94
N ASP A 69 -7.76 1.70 3.58
CA ASP A 69 -6.47 2.01 4.22
C ASP A 69 -6.20 1.06 5.39
N VAL A 70 -7.19 0.78 6.23
CA VAL A 70 -7.08 -0.23 7.30
C VAL A 70 -6.75 -1.61 6.73
N SER A 71 -7.42 -2.02 5.66
CA SER A 71 -7.16 -3.31 5.01
C SER A 71 -5.74 -3.39 4.43
N LYS A 72 -5.23 -2.32 3.83
CA LYS A 72 -3.84 -2.23 3.35
C LYS A 72 -2.85 -2.35 4.51
N MET A 73 -3.07 -1.65 5.61
CA MET A 73 -2.20 -1.72 6.80
C MET A 73 -2.17 -3.15 7.37
N MET A 74 -3.32 -3.79 7.49
CA MET A 74 -3.39 -5.19 7.94
C MET A 74 -2.66 -6.14 7.00
N LEU A 75 -2.82 -5.97 5.69
CA LEU A 75 -2.12 -6.78 4.70
C LEU A 75 -0.61 -6.57 4.74
N SER A 76 -0.16 -5.33 4.90
CA SER A 76 1.26 -5.00 5.06
C SER A 76 1.85 -5.68 6.29
N ALA A 77 1.19 -5.58 7.45
CA ALA A 77 1.64 -6.23 8.68
C ALA A 77 1.68 -7.76 8.56
N LYS A 78 0.68 -8.36 7.90
CA LYS A 78 0.70 -9.81 7.64
C LYS A 78 1.86 -10.23 6.74
N ARG A 79 2.17 -9.46 5.70
CA ARG A 79 3.32 -9.69 4.82
C ARG A 79 4.64 -9.61 5.57
N GLU A 80 4.81 -8.58 6.38
CA GLU A 80 6.02 -8.39 7.19
C GLU A 80 6.27 -9.59 8.11
N LEU A 81 5.23 -10.11 8.76
CA LEU A 81 5.33 -11.32 9.58
C LEU A 81 5.73 -12.56 8.77
N ILE A 82 5.22 -12.73 7.56
CA ILE A 82 5.61 -13.82 6.67
C ILE A 82 7.09 -13.69 6.27
N GLU A 83 7.52 -12.49 5.90
CA GLU A 83 8.92 -12.21 5.55
C GLU A 83 9.86 -12.47 6.73
N ASP A 84 9.45 -12.14 7.96
CA ASP A 84 10.21 -12.42 9.17
C ASP A 84 10.41 -13.92 9.41
N VAL A 85 9.41 -14.74 9.10
CA VAL A 85 9.54 -16.21 9.18
C VAL A 85 10.65 -16.71 8.24
N TYR A 86 10.65 -16.25 6.98
CA TYR A 86 11.67 -16.67 6.00
C TYR A 86 13.03 -16.09 6.31
N ARG A 87 13.11 -14.86 6.80
CA ARG A 87 14.35 -14.25 7.30
C ARG A 87 14.92 -15.06 8.48
N GLY A 88 14.07 -15.42 9.43
CA GLY A 88 14.47 -16.27 10.54
C GLY A 88 14.90 -17.68 10.13
N ALA A 89 14.31 -18.24 9.07
CA ALA A 89 14.72 -19.50 8.48
C ALA A 89 16.12 -19.37 7.85
N LEU A 90 16.39 -18.31 7.11
CA LEU A 90 17.70 -18.03 6.52
C LEU A 90 18.79 -17.94 7.59
N GLU A 91 18.54 -17.22 8.67
CA GLU A 91 19.50 -17.09 9.76
C GLU A 91 19.76 -18.44 10.45
N LYS A 92 18.75 -19.28 10.61
CA LYS A 92 18.94 -20.65 11.12
C LYS A 92 19.76 -21.52 10.17
N MET A 93 19.55 -21.42 8.85
CA MET A 93 20.34 -22.14 7.86
C MET A 93 21.81 -21.72 7.87
N LYS A 94 22.08 -20.42 8.03
CA LYS A 94 23.45 -19.89 8.19
C LYS A 94 24.13 -20.37 9.47
N ALA A 95 23.36 -20.60 10.53
CA ALA A 95 23.86 -21.02 11.83
C ALA A 95 23.93 -22.53 12.00
N LEU A 96 23.72 -23.33 10.95
CA LEU A 96 23.82 -24.78 11.01
C LEU A 96 25.24 -25.23 11.44
N PRO A 97 25.35 -26.25 12.31
CA PRO A 97 26.63 -26.90 12.60
C PRO A 97 27.28 -27.44 11.31
N LYS A 98 28.62 -27.47 11.28
CA LYS A 98 29.37 -27.89 10.09
C LYS A 98 28.89 -29.23 9.50
N ASP A 99 28.66 -30.21 10.35
CA ASP A 99 28.31 -31.56 9.89
C ASP A 99 26.91 -31.60 9.25
N GLU A 100 25.93 -30.87 9.85
CA GLU A 100 24.57 -30.74 9.32
C GLU A 100 24.56 -29.95 8.01
N TYR A 101 25.34 -28.85 7.98
CA TYR A 101 25.50 -28.01 6.79
C TYR A 101 26.05 -28.82 5.61
N LEU A 102 27.16 -29.53 5.82
CA LEU A 102 27.79 -30.35 4.78
C LEU A 102 26.92 -31.53 4.32
N ALA A 103 26.21 -32.18 5.26
CA ALA A 103 25.26 -33.24 4.92
C ALA A 103 24.09 -32.67 4.06
N PHE A 104 23.60 -31.49 4.39
CA PHE A 104 22.56 -30.83 3.60
C PHE A 104 23.06 -30.48 2.20
N CYS A 105 24.27 -29.90 2.08
CA CYS A 105 24.90 -29.60 0.79
C CYS A 105 25.16 -30.85 -0.04
N THR A 106 25.57 -31.98 0.57
CA THR A 106 25.73 -33.26 -0.12
C THR A 106 24.42 -33.75 -0.74
N ASN A 107 23.34 -33.72 0.01
CA ASN A 107 22.01 -34.09 -0.50
C ASN A 107 21.56 -33.19 -1.66
N LEU A 108 21.89 -31.88 -1.61
CA LEU A 108 21.59 -30.93 -2.69
C LEU A 108 22.44 -31.26 -3.94
N LEU A 109 23.73 -31.59 -3.79
CA LEU A 109 24.58 -31.99 -4.89
C LEU A 109 24.03 -33.24 -5.57
N ASP A 110 23.60 -34.25 -4.80
CA ASP A 110 23.04 -35.50 -5.33
C ASP A 110 21.83 -35.26 -6.23
N GLY A 111 21.04 -34.26 -5.90
CA GLY A 111 19.87 -33.85 -6.70
C GLY A 111 20.17 -32.91 -7.86
N ALA A 112 21.27 -32.15 -7.80
CA ALA A 112 21.56 -31.06 -8.72
C ALA A 112 22.63 -31.42 -9.77
N VAL A 113 23.56 -32.34 -9.46
CA VAL A 113 24.61 -32.79 -10.39
C VAL A 113 23.97 -33.57 -11.53
N SER A 114 24.27 -33.21 -12.77
CA SER A 114 23.71 -33.84 -13.96
C SER A 114 24.76 -34.36 -14.93
N THR A 115 25.90 -33.68 -15.05
CA THR A 115 26.95 -34.00 -16.04
C THR A 115 28.25 -34.50 -15.41
N LYS A 116 28.36 -34.42 -14.09
CA LYS A 116 29.49 -34.90 -13.29
C LYS A 116 30.80 -34.12 -13.46
N ASP A 117 30.77 -32.97 -14.16
CA ASP A 117 31.93 -32.12 -14.46
C ASP A 117 31.59 -30.63 -14.32
N GLU A 118 30.58 -30.33 -13.51
CA GLU A 118 30.15 -28.96 -13.23
C GLU A 118 31.18 -28.22 -12.35
N GLN A 119 31.21 -26.91 -12.49
CA GLN A 119 31.92 -26.01 -11.60
C GLN A 119 31.03 -25.62 -10.42
N VAL A 120 31.61 -25.65 -9.23
CA VAL A 120 30.97 -25.24 -7.97
C VAL A 120 31.38 -23.81 -7.67
N VAL A 121 30.40 -22.89 -7.65
CA VAL A 121 30.58 -21.50 -7.24
C VAL A 121 30.03 -21.37 -5.84
N VAL A 122 30.83 -20.85 -4.92
CA VAL A 122 30.47 -20.62 -3.51
C VAL A 122 30.46 -19.12 -3.19
N GLY A 123 29.92 -18.74 -2.03
CA GLY A 123 30.00 -17.41 -1.53
C GLY A 123 31.40 -17.00 -1.10
N GLU A 124 31.71 -15.69 -1.09
CA GLU A 124 32.98 -15.17 -0.63
C GLU A 124 33.29 -15.54 0.84
N ASP A 125 32.25 -15.55 1.68
CA ASP A 125 32.32 -15.87 3.11
C ASP A 125 32.06 -17.35 3.42
N GLU A 126 32.14 -18.27 2.43
CA GLU A 126 31.89 -19.69 2.65
C GLU A 126 32.94 -20.29 3.60
N LYS A 127 32.46 -21.06 4.61
CA LYS A 127 33.33 -21.56 5.71
C LYS A 127 33.53 -23.07 5.69
N TYR A 128 32.62 -23.83 5.12
CA TYR A 128 32.53 -25.27 5.29
C TYR A 128 32.70 -26.06 4.01
N ILE A 129 32.29 -25.49 2.86
CA ILE A 129 32.46 -26.11 1.55
C ILE A 129 33.89 -25.85 1.07
N ASP A 130 34.80 -26.78 1.38
CA ASP A 130 36.21 -26.68 1.06
C ASP A 130 36.64 -27.77 0.03
N GLY A 131 37.90 -27.69 -0.40
CA GLY A 131 38.47 -28.64 -1.36
C GLY A 131 38.41 -30.09 -0.87
N ALA A 132 38.67 -30.34 0.41
CA ALA A 132 38.65 -31.65 0.99
C ALA A 132 37.26 -32.29 0.98
N TRP A 133 36.21 -31.50 1.24
CA TRP A 133 34.83 -31.96 1.14
C TRP A 133 34.46 -32.28 -0.31
N LEU A 134 34.82 -31.42 -1.27
CA LEU A 134 34.52 -31.62 -2.69
C LEU A 134 35.27 -32.87 -3.25
N ASP A 135 36.55 -33.08 -2.87
CA ASP A 135 37.31 -34.24 -3.26
C ASP A 135 36.69 -35.54 -2.70
N SER A 136 36.24 -35.51 -1.45
CA SER A 136 35.53 -36.63 -0.83
C SER A 136 34.24 -36.97 -1.58
N TYR A 137 33.47 -35.95 -1.96
CA TYR A 137 32.24 -36.11 -2.75
C TYR A 137 32.57 -36.71 -4.14
N ASN A 138 33.59 -36.17 -4.84
CA ASN A 138 34.00 -36.65 -6.14
C ASN A 138 34.43 -38.13 -6.09
N ALA A 139 35.20 -38.52 -5.06
CA ALA A 139 35.63 -39.89 -4.88
C ALA A 139 34.45 -40.86 -4.62
N ALA A 140 33.46 -40.42 -3.83
CA ALA A 140 32.32 -41.27 -3.48
C ALA A 140 31.33 -41.45 -4.65
N HIS A 141 31.14 -40.42 -5.50
CA HIS A 141 30.11 -40.41 -6.56
C HIS A 141 30.68 -40.55 -7.97
N GLY A 142 32.01 -40.63 -8.12
CA GLY A 142 32.68 -40.73 -9.42
C GLY A 142 32.45 -39.49 -10.29
N THR A 143 32.45 -38.32 -9.66
CA THR A 143 32.32 -37.02 -10.30
C THR A 143 33.66 -36.31 -10.46
N LYS A 144 33.69 -35.21 -11.20
CA LYS A 144 34.87 -34.36 -11.42
C LYS A 144 34.51 -32.90 -11.23
N LEU A 145 33.79 -32.63 -10.15
CA LEU A 145 33.44 -31.27 -9.81
C LEU A 145 34.67 -30.47 -9.41
N ALA A 146 34.77 -29.22 -9.80
CA ALA A 146 35.86 -28.32 -9.44
C ALA A 146 35.27 -26.95 -9.01
N PHE A 147 35.99 -26.25 -8.13
CA PHE A 147 35.60 -24.88 -7.81
C PHE A 147 35.82 -23.98 -9.01
N ALA A 148 34.94 -23.02 -9.17
CA ALA A 148 35.12 -21.87 -10.06
C ALA A 148 36.10 -20.86 -9.44
N ASP A 149 36.78 -20.07 -10.28
CA ASP A 149 37.68 -19.02 -9.82
C ASP A 149 36.90 -17.78 -9.26
N GLU A 150 35.60 -17.71 -9.51
CA GLU A 150 34.73 -16.62 -9.09
C GLU A 150 33.85 -17.03 -7.89
N HIS A 151 33.48 -16.01 -7.09
CA HIS A 151 32.54 -16.16 -6.00
C HIS A 151 31.18 -15.55 -6.37
N ALA A 152 30.11 -16.03 -5.72
CA ALA A 152 28.77 -15.51 -5.88
C ALA A 152 28.33 -14.73 -4.63
N GLU A 153 27.44 -13.75 -4.82
CA GLU A 153 26.81 -13.04 -3.70
C GLU A 153 25.68 -13.89 -3.07
N ILE A 154 26.07 -14.93 -2.34
CA ILE A 154 25.16 -15.84 -1.64
C ILE A 154 25.59 -16.00 -0.18
N SER A 155 24.60 -16.22 0.71
CA SER A 155 24.86 -16.36 2.16
C SER A 155 25.23 -17.77 2.59
N GLY A 156 25.17 -18.74 1.67
CA GLY A 156 25.51 -20.13 1.90
C GLY A 156 24.94 -21.04 0.82
N GLY A 157 25.37 -22.31 0.86
CA GLY A 157 25.13 -23.24 -0.24
C GLY A 157 26.05 -22.98 -1.41
N PHE A 158 25.63 -23.32 -2.62
CA PHE A 158 26.48 -23.25 -3.81
C PHE A 158 25.65 -23.06 -5.08
N ILE A 159 26.32 -22.72 -6.18
CA ILE A 159 25.74 -22.70 -7.52
C ILE A 159 26.56 -23.65 -8.39
N LEU A 160 25.91 -24.64 -9.03
CA LEU A 160 26.54 -25.46 -10.03
C LEU A 160 26.47 -24.78 -11.39
N ARG A 161 27.57 -24.76 -12.12
CA ARG A 161 27.62 -24.15 -13.45
C ARG A 161 28.33 -25.09 -14.46
N ARG A 162 27.74 -25.18 -15.65
CA ARG A 162 28.38 -25.76 -16.82
C ARG A 162 28.04 -24.96 -18.07
N GLY A 163 29.02 -24.24 -18.57
CA GLY A 163 28.83 -23.36 -19.72
C GLY A 163 27.75 -22.32 -19.48
N ARG A 164 26.61 -22.43 -20.17
CA ARG A 164 25.47 -21.49 -20.01
C ARG A 164 24.38 -21.99 -19.06
N ILE A 165 24.51 -23.18 -18.56
CA ILE A 165 23.53 -23.79 -17.65
C ILE A 165 24.05 -23.62 -16.23
N SER A 166 23.17 -23.13 -15.32
CA SER A 166 23.45 -23.06 -13.89
C SER A 166 22.28 -23.60 -13.08
N VAL A 167 22.59 -24.30 -12.00
CA VAL A 167 21.63 -24.76 -11.00
C VAL A 167 21.96 -24.03 -9.71
N ASN A 168 21.04 -23.19 -9.24
CA ASN A 168 21.25 -22.38 -8.04
C ASN A 168 20.71 -23.12 -6.81
N CYS A 169 21.63 -23.57 -5.94
CA CYS A 169 21.37 -24.24 -4.67
C CYS A 169 21.74 -23.34 -3.48
N SER A 170 21.73 -22.01 -3.65
CA SER A 170 21.93 -21.07 -2.55
C SER A 170 20.76 -21.08 -1.58
N TRP A 171 21.03 -20.70 -0.32
CA TRP A 171 19.99 -20.64 0.71
C TRP A 171 18.84 -19.70 0.32
N GLU A 172 19.14 -18.56 -0.30
CA GLU A 172 18.15 -17.59 -0.79
C GLU A 172 17.22 -18.20 -1.82
N MET A 173 17.77 -18.95 -2.79
CA MET A 173 16.98 -19.60 -3.84
C MET A 173 16.12 -20.73 -3.29
N LEU A 174 16.67 -21.55 -2.41
CA LEU A 174 15.93 -22.64 -1.77
C LEU A 174 14.75 -22.11 -0.94
N LEU A 175 14.99 -21.05 -0.17
CA LEU A 175 13.93 -20.40 0.62
C LEU A 175 12.89 -19.74 -0.28
N LYS A 176 13.28 -19.12 -1.38
CA LYS A 176 12.35 -18.55 -2.35
C LYS A 176 11.44 -19.62 -2.96
N VAL A 177 12.01 -20.73 -3.40
CA VAL A 177 11.24 -21.88 -3.94
C VAL A 177 10.34 -22.48 -2.85
N SER A 178 10.83 -22.58 -1.62
CA SER A 178 10.03 -23.02 -0.47
C SER A 178 8.87 -22.06 -0.18
N GLN A 179 9.12 -20.77 -0.24
CA GLN A 179 8.10 -19.74 -0.07
C GLN A 179 6.99 -19.89 -1.11
N GLU A 180 7.34 -19.97 -2.39
CA GLU A 180 6.36 -20.13 -3.48
C GLU A 180 5.47 -21.37 -3.30
N LYS A 181 6.01 -22.46 -2.73
CA LYS A 181 5.28 -23.71 -2.52
C LYS A 181 4.50 -23.78 -1.21
N GLN A 182 5.01 -23.17 -0.15
CA GLN A 182 4.51 -23.38 1.22
C GLN A 182 3.91 -22.12 1.87
N GLU A 183 3.90 -20.96 1.18
CA GLU A 183 3.37 -19.71 1.74
C GLU A 183 1.94 -19.87 2.27
N SER A 184 1.09 -20.62 1.54
CA SER A 184 -0.29 -20.89 2.00
C SER A 184 -0.34 -21.62 3.35
N ASP A 185 0.56 -22.54 3.60
CA ASP A 185 0.58 -23.28 4.86
C ASP A 185 1.20 -22.45 6.01
N VAL A 186 2.18 -21.61 5.70
CA VAL A 186 2.73 -20.63 6.64
C VAL A 186 1.64 -19.63 7.05
N VAL A 187 0.90 -19.11 6.08
CA VAL A 187 -0.24 -18.20 6.34
C VAL A 187 -1.28 -18.86 7.25
N LYS A 188 -1.68 -20.09 6.99
CA LYS A 188 -2.65 -20.81 7.86
C LYS A 188 -2.14 -21.01 9.29
N ARG A 189 -0.83 -21.21 9.46
CA ARG A 189 -0.21 -21.39 10.79
C ARG A 189 -0.07 -20.08 11.54
N LEU A 190 0.30 -18.99 10.85
CA LEU A 190 0.44 -17.67 11.44
C LEU A 190 -0.92 -17.02 11.76
N PHE A 191 -1.92 -17.26 10.94
CA PHE A 191 -3.23 -16.63 11.04
C PHE A 191 -4.34 -17.69 11.05
N PRO A 192 -4.40 -18.55 12.09
CA PRO A 192 -5.48 -19.52 12.22
C PRO A 192 -6.79 -18.75 12.42
N SER A 193 -7.76 -18.92 11.55
CA SER A 193 -9.09 -18.28 11.60
C SER A 193 -9.18 -16.85 10.99
N ALA A 194 -8.36 -16.55 10.02
CA ALA A 194 -8.54 -15.35 9.21
C ALA A 194 -9.40 -15.62 7.99
#